data_c28ae1747aa3f5c580bb3e82680b0b1c
#
_entry.id   c28ae1747aa3f5c580bb3e82680b0b1c
#
_cell.length_a   1.000
_cell.length_b   1.000
_cell.length_c   1.000
_cell.angle_alpha   90.00
_cell.angle_beta   90.00
_cell.angle_gamma   90.00
#
_symmetry.space_group_name_H-M   'P 1'
#
loop_
_entity.id
_entity.type
_entity.pdbx_description
1 polymer ?
#
loop_
_entity_poly.entity_id
_entity_poly.type
_entity_poly.pdbx_seq_one_letter_code
_entity_poly.pdbx_strand_id
1 'polypeptide(L)'
;MNIPILVEPNYKERSVWSHLIMGAIDKTVLSKKYTVSEIDPRSYRSMDYDALFQNTPRLLLLIAETYDWMEQALSFFSEIHVDIVLLETDLSGYSCVKGQVTADHKKNIQMLLKLFSDCGCTRTALYGYYANSVPDRAKRFFFEKEMRTGGIESPEQLCFENRSGLADCYNAFYSRISEFDSVICVNGEAAVALAKNLTRDGIRIPEDIQIITFGGTELTATCTPKLTVMGVGGDLIGQQAVLTYRYLYHANTPEITCNVKISGGLFRRDSTRLPDSPAQQNTAEKKMPPTSTTKHRYYDDREVQELSALERFLFSCDPLDHAILQHLVRDISYDEISEILHLSKNAVFYRVKRIKGILGLQTIEELKQFLTANNYC
;
A
#
# COMPACT_ATOMS: atom_id res chain seq x y z
N MET A 1 -10.42 6.76 28.53
CA MET A 1 -10.13 5.40 28.03
C MET A 1 -8.76 5.46 27.38
N ASN A 2 -7.89 4.53 27.78
CA ASN A 2 -6.57 4.34 27.17
C ASN A 2 -6.65 3.19 26.17
N ILE A 3 -5.99 3.34 25.02
CA ILE A 3 -5.94 2.33 23.95
C ILE A 3 -4.51 1.86 23.78
N PRO A 4 -4.16 0.66 24.26
CA PRO A 4 -2.86 0.06 24.00
C PRO A 4 -2.76 -0.34 22.52
N ILE A 5 -1.64 -0.01 21.87
CA ILE A 5 -1.39 -0.33 20.46
C ILE A 5 -0.03 -0.99 20.33
N LEU A 6 0.01 -2.10 19.61
CA LEU A 6 1.22 -2.77 19.16
C LEU A 6 1.28 -2.74 17.64
N VAL A 7 2.37 -2.23 17.08
CA VAL A 7 2.60 -2.16 15.63
C VAL A 7 3.85 -2.94 15.28
N GLU A 8 3.82 -3.73 14.22
CA GLU A 8 4.99 -4.44 13.69
C GLU A 8 6.13 -3.47 13.36
N PRO A 9 7.39 -3.72 13.82
CA PRO A 9 8.48 -2.73 13.74
C PRO A 9 8.76 -2.21 12.34
N ASN A 10 9.00 -3.13 11.40
CA ASN A 10 9.34 -2.76 10.01
C ASN A 10 8.19 -2.04 9.31
N TYR A 11 6.95 -2.44 9.60
CA TYR A 11 5.77 -1.80 9.03
C TYR A 11 5.61 -0.38 9.56
N LYS A 12 5.77 -0.17 10.86
CA LYS A 12 5.73 1.16 11.45
C LYS A 12 6.79 2.11 10.86
N GLU A 13 8.01 1.63 10.68
CA GLU A 13 9.14 2.47 10.28
C GLU A 13 9.15 2.79 8.78
N ARG A 14 8.61 1.92 7.93
CA ARG A 14 8.82 1.96 6.47
C ARG A 14 7.55 2.20 5.65
N SER A 15 6.37 1.90 6.19
CA SER A 15 5.11 2.02 5.45
C SER A 15 4.44 3.38 5.66
N VAL A 16 4.21 4.12 4.60
CA VAL A 16 3.36 5.34 4.62
C VAL A 16 1.94 4.98 5.03
N TRP A 17 1.46 3.81 4.65
CA TRP A 17 0.14 3.32 5.01
C TRP A 17 -0.05 3.18 6.52
N SER A 18 0.94 2.62 7.23
CA SER A 18 0.90 2.55 8.69
C SER A 18 0.85 3.94 9.34
N HIS A 19 1.58 4.92 8.79
CA HIS A 19 1.54 6.30 9.26
C HIS A 19 0.16 6.96 9.07
N LEU A 20 -0.52 6.68 7.95
CA LEU A 20 -1.88 7.16 7.69
C LEU A 20 -2.87 6.59 8.73
N ILE A 21 -2.80 5.29 8.98
CA ILE A 21 -3.65 4.62 9.99
C ILE A 21 -3.38 5.19 11.38
N MET A 22 -2.11 5.28 11.80
CA MET A 22 -1.74 5.79 13.11
C MET A 22 -2.16 7.26 13.28
N GLY A 23 -1.91 8.11 12.29
CA GLY A 23 -2.36 9.50 12.32
C GLY A 23 -3.88 9.65 12.43
N ALA A 24 -4.65 8.76 11.83
CA ALA A 24 -6.10 8.73 11.94
C ALA A 24 -6.58 8.23 13.32
N ILE A 25 -5.88 7.24 13.89
CA ILE A 25 -6.10 6.79 15.26
C ILE A 25 -5.90 7.97 16.22
N ASP A 26 -4.76 8.66 16.13
CA ASP A 26 -4.42 9.80 16.99
C ASP A 26 -5.48 10.91 16.91
N LYS A 27 -5.87 11.32 15.69
CA LYS A 27 -6.93 12.33 15.48
C LYS A 27 -8.24 11.89 16.11
N THR A 28 -8.63 10.62 15.94
CA THR A 28 -9.89 10.10 16.48
C THR A 28 -9.87 10.03 18.01
N VAL A 29 -8.77 9.58 18.57
CA VAL A 29 -8.52 9.48 20.01
C VAL A 29 -8.59 10.87 20.66
N LEU A 30 -7.90 11.87 20.08
CA LEU A 30 -7.94 13.25 20.57
C LEU A 30 -9.36 13.83 20.53
N SER A 31 -10.12 13.60 19.46
CA SER A 31 -11.50 14.08 19.32
C SER A 31 -12.44 13.51 20.40
N LYS A 32 -12.13 12.34 20.93
CA LYS A 32 -12.91 11.61 21.95
C LYS A 32 -12.36 11.78 23.37
N LYS A 33 -11.26 12.52 23.55
CA LYS A 33 -10.54 12.67 24.83
C LYS A 33 -10.06 11.31 25.39
N TYR A 34 -9.61 10.43 24.53
CA TYR A 34 -8.94 9.17 24.88
C TYR A 34 -7.42 9.37 24.84
N THR A 35 -6.67 8.37 25.24
CA THR A 35 -5.21 8.31 25.15
C THR A 35 -4.76 7.06 24.43
N VAL A 36 -3.58 7.10 23.85
CA VAL A 36 -2.91 5.94 23.24
C VAL A 36 -1.68 5.59 24.06
N SER A 37 -1.45 4.31 24.28
CA SER A 37 -0.20 3.78 24.82
C SER A 37 0.42 2.86 23.80
N GLU A 38 1.49 3.30 23.15
CA GLU A 38 2.24 2.44 22.24
C GLU A 38 3.05 1.41 23.04
N ILE A 39 2.96 0.15 22.65
CA ILE A 39 3.76 -0.94 23.20
C ILE A 39 4.98 -1.09 22.31
N ASP A 40 6.18 -1.11 22.92
CA ASP A 40 7.42 -1.35 22.19
C ASP A 40 7.44 -2.78 21.62
N PRO A 41 7.45 -2.93 20.27
CA PRO A 41 7.41 -4.25 19.63
C PRO A 41 8.67 -5.09 19.87
N ARG A 42 9.74 -4.51 20.42
CA ARG A 42 10.98 -5.25 20.76
C ARG A 42 10.90 -5.89 22.15
N SER A 43 10.06 -5.36 23.02
CA SER A 43 9.96 -5.79 24.43
C SER A 43 8.55 -6.22 24.84
N TYR A 44 7.57 -6.28 23.92
CA TYR A 44 6.17 -6.59 24.24
C TYR A 44 6.01 -7.92 25.02
N ARG A 45 6.87 -8.91 24.79
CA ARG A 45 6.78 -10.21 25.48
C ARG A 45 7.21 -10.17 26.96
N SER A 46 7.96 -9.15 27.36
CA SER A 46 8.46 -8.97 28.72
C SER A 46 7.74 -7.89 29.52
N MET A 47 6.67 -7.33 28.96
CA MET A 47 5.89 -6.26 29.58
C MET A 47 4.95 -6.80 30.67
N ASP A 48 4.71 -6.01 31.71
CA ASP A 48 3.71 -6.30 32.75
C ASP A 48 2.30 -5.93 32.27
N TYR A 49 1.59 -6.92 31.74
CA TYR A 49 0.22 -6.75 31.22
C TYR A 49 -0.82 -6.66 32.35
N ASP A 50 -0.54 -7.15 33.55
CA ASP A 50 -1.45 -7.00 34.68
C ASP A 50 -1.46 -5.55 35.17
N ALA A 51 -0.30 -4.91 35.19
CA ALA A 51 -0.21 -3.47 35.46
C ALA A 51 -0.85 -2.63 34.34
N LEU A 52 -0.65 -2.99 33.06
CA LEU A 52 -1.22 -2.27 31.92
C LEU A 52 -2.76 -2.29 31.95
N PHE A 53 -3.37 -3.44 32.26
CA PHE A 53 -4.81 -3.63 32.22
C PHE A 53 -5.49 -3.55 33.59
N GLN A 54 -4.82 -2.98 34.60
CA GLN A 54 -5.41 -2.84 35.91
C GLN A 54 -6.74 -2.07 35.84
N ASN A 55 -7.83 -2.72 36.26
CA ASN A 55 -9.21 -2.21 36.22
C ASN A 55 -9.75 -1.85 34.83
N THR A 56 -9.19 -2.42 33.76
CA THR A 56 -9.65 -2.23 32.38
C THR A 56 -9.76 -3.58 31.66
N PRO A 57 -10.60 -3.70 30.62
CA PRO A 57 -10.60 -4.89 29.77
C PRO A 57 -9.21 -5.17 29.18
N ARG A 58 -8.82 -6.44 29.13
CA ARG A 58 -7.55 -6.89 28.51
C ARG A 58 -7.71 -6.91 26.99
N LEU A 59 -7.68 -5.73 26.39
CA LEU A 59 -7.92 -5.52 24.97
C LEU A 59 -6.87 -4.56 24.39
N LEU A 60 -6.26 -4.90 23.25
CA LEU A 60 -5.33 -4.02 22.54
C LEU A 60 -5.58 -3.97 21.03
N LEU A 61 -5.10 -2.92 20.36
CA LEU A 61 -5.02 -2.83 18.91
C LEU A 61 -3.70 -3.47 18.43
N LEU A 62 -3.79 -4.36 17.44
CA LEU A 62 -2.63 -4.97 16.78
C LEU A 62 -2.62 -4.59 15.29
N ILE A 63 -1.50 -4.02 14.84
CA ILE A 63 -1.27 -3.70 13.44
C ILE A 63 -0.06 -4.50 12.96
N ALA A 64 -0.29 -5.41 12.03
CA ALA A 64 0.72 -6.31 11.49
C ALA A 64 0.56 -6.44 9.97
N GLU A 65 1.69 -6.48 9.28
CA GLU A 65 1.74 -6.72 7.85
C GLU A 65 2.16 -8.16 7.53
N THR A 66 3.19 -8.67 8.25
CA THR A 66 3.72 -9.99 7.97
C THR A 66 3.03 -11.09 8.76
N TYR A 67 2.78 -12.19 8.06
CA TYR A 67 2.10 -13.35 8.64
C TYR A 67 2.87 -13.96 9.80
N ASP A 68 4.18 -14.15 9.64
CA ASP A 68 5.03 -14.79 10.66
C ASP A 68 5.09 -13.99 11.96
N TRP A 69 5.22 -12.66 11.87
CA TRP A 69 5.24 -11.80 13.06
C TRP A 69 3.87 -11.75 13.73
N MET A 70 2.82 -11.65 12.95
CA MET A 70 1.45 -11.62 13.43
C MET A 70 1.09 -12.92 14.19
N GLU A 71 1.40 -14.09 13.61
CA GLU A 71 1.17 -15.37 14.29
C GLU A 71 1.88 -15.45 15.64
N GLN A 72 3.13 -15.01 15.70
CA GLN A 72 3.89 -14.97 16.93
C GLN A 72 3.26 -14.05 17.99
N ALA A 73 2.75 -12.89 17.57
CA ALA A 73 2.07 -11.95 18.46
C ALA A 73 0.72 -12.52 18.96
N LEU A 74 -0.10 -13.06 18.05
CA LEU A 74 -1.40 -13.64 18.41
C LEU A 74 -1.25 -14.86 19.32
N SER A 75 -0.26 -15.72 19.07
CA SER A 75 0.03 -16.86 19.95
C SER A 75 0.37 -16.39 21.37
N PHE A 76 1.27 -15.43 21.50
CA PHE A 76 1.67 -14.85 22.78
C PHE A 76 0.46 -14.23 23.53
N PHE A 77 -0.34 -13.39 22.85
CA PHE A 77 -1.49 -12.73 23.47
C PHE A 77 -2.61 -13.72 23.85
N SER A 78 -2.76 -14.79 23.09
CA SER A 78 -3.68 -15.88 23.43
C SER A 78 -3.26 -16.58 24.75
N GLU A 79 -1.96 -16.83 24.94
CA GLU A 79 -1.43 -17.46 26.15
C GLU A 79 -1.65 -16.62 27.42
N ILE A 80 -1.54 -15.29 27.30
CA ILE A 80 -1.71 -14.38 28.43
C ILE A 80 -3.14 -13.80 28.53
N HIS A 81 -4.10 -14.35 27.76
CA HIS A 81 -5.51 -13.96 27.76
C HIS A 81 -5.74 -12.45 27.51
N VAL A 82 -5.08 -11.90 26.50
CA VAL A 82 -5.30 -10.54 26.01
C VAL A 82 -6.06 -10.59 24.70
N ASP A 83 -7.22 -9.95 24.64
CA ASP A 83 -8.05 -9.84 23.46
C ASP A 83 -7.47 -8.80 22.48
N ILE A 84 -7.68 -9.04 21.17
CA ILE A 84 -7.07 -8.26 20.08
C ILE A 84 -8.15 -7.67 19.19
N VAL A 85 -7.99 -6.38 18.86
CA VAL A 85 -8.57 -5.79 17.66
C VAL A 85 -7.48 -5.73 16.59
N LEU A 86 -7.62 -6.57 15.58
CA LEU A 86 -6.63 -6.73 14.52
C LEU A 86 -6.96 -5.83 13.32
N LEU A 87 -5.98 -5.10 12.81
CA LEU A 87 -6.13 -4.21 11.68
C LEU A 87 -5.50 -4.81 10.42
N GLU A 88 -6.05 -4.44 9.26
CA GLU A 88 -5.57 -4.79 7.91
C GLU A 88 -5.65 -6.29 7.58
N THR A 89 -6.24 -7.08 8.44
CA THR A 89 -6.21 -8.54 8.34
C THR A 89 -7.60 -9.14 8.55
N ASP A 90 -7.97 -10.10 7.72
CA ASP A 90 -9.18 -10.93 7.87
C ASP A 90 -8.74 -12.36 8.21
N LEU A 91 -8.64 -12.64 9.50
CA LEU A 91 -8.28 -13.97 10.02
C LEU A 91 -9.40 -14.56 10.85
N SER A 92 -9.70 -15.81 10.59
CA SER A 92 -10.52 -16.66 11.44
C SER A 92 -9.65 -17.72 12.12
N GLY A 93 -9.99 -18.11 13.36
CA GLY A 93 -9.35 -19.23 14.03
C GLY A 93 -8.53 -18.88 15.28
N TYR A 94 -8.32 -17.60 15.59
CA TYR A 94 -7.66 -17.17 16.82
C TYR A 94 -8.69 -16.69 17.85
N SER A 95 -8.78 -17.38 18.99
CA SER A 95 -9.78 -17.08 20.04
C SER A 95 -9.58 -15.70 20.69
N CYS A 96 -8.35 -15.19 20.69
CA CYS A 96 -8.03 -13.85 21.20
C CYS A 96 -8.45 -12.72 20.23
N VAL A 97 -8.73 -12.98 18.96
CA VAL A 97 -9.15 -11.94 18.02
C VAL A 97 -10.65 -11.67 18.17
N LYS A 98 -10.99 -10.59 18.86
CA LYS A 98 -12.37 -10.15 19.11
C LYS A 98 -12.84 -9.08 18.13
N GLY A 99 -11.92 -8.32 17.56
CA GLY A 99 -12.25 -7.31 16.56
C GLY A 99 -11.35 -7.41 15.33
N GLN A 100 -11.91 -7.06 14.17
CA GLN A 100 -11.14 -6.93 12.94
C GLN A 100 -11.63 -5.73 12.16
N VAL A 101 -10.68 -4.94 11.62
CA VAL A 101 -10.97 -3.83 10.72
C VAL A 101 -10.07 -3.96 9.50
N THR A 102 -10.66 -4.24 8.34
CA THR A 102 -9.91 -4.53 7.11
C THR A 102 -10.61 -3.99 5.87
N ALA A 103 -9.86 -3.86 4.78
CA ALA A 103 -10.45 -3.64 3.46
C ALA A 103 -11.29 -4.88 3.04
N ASP A 104 -12.41 -4.65 2.36
CA ASP A 104 -13.19 -5.73 1.74
C ASP A 104 -12.51 -6.21 0.45
N HIS A 105 -11.44 -7.00 0.62
CA HIS A 105 -10.64 -7.49 -0.50
C HIS A 105 -11.46 -8.26 -1.53
N LYS A 106 -12.47 -9.04 -1.08
CA LYS A 106 -13.37 -9.76 -1.99
C LYS A 106 -14.09 -8.80 -2.92
N LYS A 107 -14.81 -7.84 -2.33
CA LYS A 107 -15.61 -6.86 -3.11
C LYS A 107 -14.71 -6.00 -3.99
N ASN A 108 -13.56 -5.60 -3.46
CA ASN A 108 -12.61 -4.78 -4.20
C ASN A 108 -12.06 -5.53 -5.43
N ILE A 109 -11.65 -6.80 -5.32
CA ILE A 109 -11.22 -7.62 -6.45
C ILE A 109 -12.34 -7.75 -7.49
N GLN A 110 -13.57 -8.06 -7.06
CA GLN A 110 -14.72 -8.15 -7.95
C GLN A 110 -14.97 -6.85 -8.72
N MET A 111 -14.87 -5.70 -8.05
CA MET A 111 -15.01 -4.38 -8.69
C MET A 111 -13.91 -4.13 -9.73
N LEU A 112 -12.66 -4.50 -9.44
CA LEU A 112 -11.53 -4.34 -10.37
C LEU A 112 -11.66 -5.23 -11.61
N LEU A 113 -12.02 -6.49 -11.43
CA LEU A 113 -12.22 -7.42 -12.54
C LEU A 113 -13.40 -6.99 -13.42
N LYS A 114 -14.48 -6.50 -12.79
CA LYS A 114 -15.60 -5.91 -13.52
C LYS A 114 -15.16 -4.70 -14.35
N LEU A 115 -14.38 -3.79 -13.76
CA LEU A 115 -13.88 -2.62 -14.48
C LEU A 115 -13.04 -3.02 -15.69
N PHE A 116 -12.14 -3.97 -15.55
CA PHE A 116 -11.35 -4.48 -16.66
C PHE A 116 -12.22 -5.11 -17.74
N SER A 117 -13.21 -5.91 -17.36
CA SER A 117 -14.19 -6.47 -18.29
C SER A 117 -14.98 -5.37 -19.02
N ASP A 118 -15.44 -4.34 -18.31
CA ASP A 118 -16.14 -3.18 -18.89
C ASP A 118 -15.23 -2.38 -19.86
N CYS A 119 -13.91 -2.45 -19.70
CA CYS A 119 -12.90 -1.88 -20.60
C CYS A 119 -12.44 -2.86 -21.71
N GLY A 120 -13.10 -4.01 -21.86
CA GLY A 120 -12.78 -5.02 -22.89
C GLY A 120 -11.57 -5.88 -22.58
N CYS A 121 -11.04 -5.86 -21.34
CA CYS A 121 -9.97 -6.76 -20.92
C CYS A 121 -10.51 -8.14 -20.52
N THR A 122 -9.77 -9.18 -20.90
CA THR A 122 -10.17 -10.58 -20.68
C THR A 122 -9.10 -11.41 -19.99
N ARG A 123 -7.87 -10.88 -19.92
CA ARG A 123 -6.68 -11.61 -19.46
C ARG A 123 -5.94 -10.81 -18.42
N THR A 124 -6.38 -10.94 -17.16
CA THR A 124 -5.86 -10.17 -16.03
C THR A 124 -4.82 -10.96 -15.25
N ALA A 125 -3.69 -10.33 -14.91
CA ALA A 125 -2.70 -10.82 -13.96
C ALA A 125 -2.83 -10.15 -12.60
N LEU A 126 -2.39 -10.85 -11.53
CA LEU A 126 -2.11 -10.27 -10.22
C LEU A 126 -0.59 -10.16 -10.06
N TYR A 127 -0.09 -8.95 -9.77
CA TYR A 127 1.35 -8.67 -9.80
C TYR A 127 1.88 -8.12 -8.48
N GLY A 128 3.07 -8.59 -8.11
CA GLY A 128 3.90 -8.02 -7.05
C GLY A 128 3.52 -8.48 -5.64
N TYR A 129 2.69 -9.53 -5.48
CA TYR A 129 2.30 -10.00 -4.15
C TYR A 129 3.49 -10.61 -3.39
N TYR A 130 3.52 -10.35 -2.09
CA TYR A 130 4.50 -10.92 -1.17
C TYR A 130 3.81 -12.00 -0.32
N ALA A 131 4.29 -13.25 -0.42
CA ALA A 131 3.61 -14.39 0.22
C ALA A 131 3.54 -14.32 1.76
N ASN A 132 4.43 -13.57 2.41
CA ASN A 132 4.38 -13.34 3.85
C ASN A 132 3.58 -12.09 4.26
N SER A 133 3.07 -11.30 3.28
CA SER A 133 2.15 -10.18 3.56
C SER A 133 0.73 -10.70 3.73
N VAL A 134 0.11 -10.41 4.86
CA VAL A 134 -1.26 -10.86 5.17
C VAL A 134 -2.29 -10.25 4.20
N PRO A 135 -2.30 -8.92 3.94
CA PRO A 135 -3.24 -8.34 2.98
C PRO A 135 -3.00 -8.84 1.54
N ASP A 136 -1.76 -9.15 1.14
CA ASP A 136 -1.50 -9.65 -0.19
C ASP A 136 -1.98 -11.11 -0.38
N ARG A 137 -1.85 -11.93 0.68
CA ARG A 137 -2.44 -13.28 0.69
C ARG A 137 -3.96 -13.22 0.51
N ALA A 138 -4.64 -12.29 1.16
CA ALA A 138 -6.07 -12.10 1.02
C ALA A 138 -6.45 -11.66 -0.41
N LYS A 139 -5.73 -10.68 -0.98
CA LYS A 139 -5.93 -10.22 -2.36
C LYS A 139 -5.73 -11.37 -3.36
N ARG A 140 -4.64 -12.14 -3.21
CA ARG A 140 -4.36 -13.32 -4.04
C ARG A 140 -5.45 -14.36 -3.91
N PHE A 141 -5.86 -14.72 -2.70
CA PHE A 141 -6.91 -15.72 -2.46
C PHE A 141 -8.22 -15.35 -3.16
N PHE A 142 -8.67 -14.09 -3.03
CA PHE A 142 -9.91 -13.66 -3.67
C PHE A 142 -9.75 -13.53 -5.19
N PHE A 143 -8.60 -13.10 -5.69
CA PHE A 143 -8.32 -13.09 -7.12
C PHE A 143 -8.38 -14.49 -7.72
N GLU A 144 -7.66 -15.46 -7.15
CA GLU A 144 -7.68 -16.84 -7.61
C GLU A 144 -9.10 -17.45 -7.56
N LYS A 145 -9.86 -17.11 -6.50
CA LYS A 145 -11.25 -17.57 -6.35
C LYS A 145 -12.17 -17.03 -7.45
N GLU A 146 -12.07 -15.73 -7.74
CA GLU A 146 -12.88 -15.11 -8.82
C GLU A 146 -12.45 -15.65 -10.20
N MET A 147 -11.16 -15.81 -10.47
CA MET A 147 -10.67 -16.41 -11.72
C MET A 147 -11.18 -17.85 -11.89
N ARG A 148 -11.15 -18.66 -10.83
CA ARG A 148 -11.67 -20.03 -10.85
C ARG A 148 -13.19 -20.06 -11.09
N THR A 149 -13.92 -19.12 -10.49
CA THR A 149 -15.35 -18.98 -10.74
C THR A 149 -15.64 -18.57 -12.21
N GLY A 150 -14.72 -17.83 -12.83
CA GLY A 150 -14.76 -17.48 -14.26
C GLY A 150 -14.30 -18.58 -15.20
N GLY A 151 -13.98 -19.80 -14.71
CA GLY A 151 -13.62 -20.96 -15.52
C GLY A 151 -12.11 -21.15 -15.75
N ILE A 152 -11.24 -20.40 -15.07
CA ILE A 152 -9.79 -20.62 -15.13
C ILE A 152 -9.42 -21.78 -14.20
N GLU A 153 -8.85 -22.84 -14.76
CA GLU A 153 -8.47 -24.05 -14.00
C GLU A 153 -7.28 -23.81 -13.06
N SER A 154 -6.29 -23.06 -13.51
CA SER A 154 -5.02 -22.83 -12.80
C SER A 154 -4.78 -21.33 -12.58
N PRO A 155 -5.61 -20.65 -11.76
CA PRO A 155 -5.51 -19.18 -11.54
C PRO A 155 -4.23 -18.75 -10.82
N GLU A 156 -3.55 -19.67 -10.10
CA GLU A 156 -2.25 -19.41 -9.48
C GLU A 156 -1.17 -19.06 -10.50
N GLN A 157 -1.29 -19.50 -11.75
CA GLN A 157 -0.37 -19.16 -12.84
C GLN A 157 -0.52 -17.71 -13.32
N LEU A 158 -1.62 -17.04 -12.96
CA LEU A 158 -1.85 -15.62 -13.25
C LEU A 158 -1.27 -14.69 -12.17
N CYS A 159 -0.66 -15.27 -11.13
CA CYS A 159 -0.17 -14.53 -9.97
C CYS A 159 1.37 -14.48 -9.98
N PHE A 160 1.93 -13.26 -9.97
CA PHE A 160 3.37 -13.02 -9.99
C PHE A 160 3.86 -12.57 -8.62
N GLU A 161 4.67 -13.44 -8.00
CA GLU A 161 5.16 -13.23 -6.64
C GLU A 161 6.44 -12.39 -6.62
N ASN A 162 6.48 -11.39 -5.75
CA ASN A 162 7.71 -10.69 -5.38
C ASN A 162 8.49 -11.52 -4.35
N ARG A 163 9.14 -12.59 -4.83
CA ARG A 163 9.89 -13.52 -3.97
C ARG A 163 11.32 -13.07 -3.70
N SER A 164 11.99 -12.56 -4.73
CA SER A 164 13.43 -12.22 -4.71
C SER A 164 13.68 -10.75 -5.03
N GLY A 165 12.63 -9.98 -5.25
CA GLY A 165 12.65 -8.57 -5.63
C GLY A 165 11.72 -8.26 -6.79
N LEU A 166 11.36 -6.99 -6.93
CA LEU A 166 10.48 -6.53 -8.01
C LEU A 166 11.09 -6.72 -9.39
N ALA A 167 12.42 -6.67 -9.51
CA ALA A 167 13.11 -6.94 -10.77
C ALA A 167 12.91 -8.38 -11.25
N ASP A 168 13.02 -9.37 -10.37
CA ASP A 168 12.78 -10.77 -10.71
C ASP A 168 11.29 -11.02 -11.00
N CYS A 169 10.40 -10.40 -10.22
CA CYS A 169 8.95 -10.43 -10.46
C CYS A 169 8.61 -9.87 -11.85
N TYR A 170 9.23 -8.75 -12.22
CA TYR A 170 9.07 -8.14 -13.54
C TYR A 170 9.54 -9.06 -14.65
N ASN A 171 10.71 -9.64 -14.54
CA ASN A 171 11.26 -10.57 -15.54
C ASN A 171 10.31 -11.77 -15.76
N ALA A 172 9.79 -12.35 -14.69
CA ALA A 172 8.84 -13.45 -14.77
C ALA A 172 7.53 -13.02 -15.45
N PHE A 173 7.00 -11.85 -15.13
CA PHE A 173 5.81 -11.29 -15.77
C PHE A 173 6.06 -10.95 -17.24
N TYR A 174 7.16 -10.26 -17.53
CA TYR A 174 7.49 -9.77 -18.86
C TYR A 174 7.71 -10.92 -19.88
N SER A 175 8.23 -12.05 -19.42
CA SER A 175 8.38 -13.26 -20.25
C SER A 175 7.04 -13.80 -20.78
N ARG A 176 5.94 -13.44 -20.14
CA ARG A 176 4.57 -13.85 -20.45
C ARG A 176 3.63 -12.68 -20.78
N ILE A 177 4.19 -11.50 -21.06
CA ILE A 177 3.42 -10.25 -21.22
C ILE A 177 2.32 -10.35 -22.29
N SER A 178 2.56 -11.10 -23.35
CA SER A 178 1.57 -11.33 -24.44
C SER A 178 0.31 -12.09 -23.99
N GLU A 179 0.35 -12.74 -22.84
CA GLU A 179 -0.79 -13.44 -22.27
C GLU A 179 -1.77 -12.49 -21.55
N PHE A 180 -1.39 -11.25 -21.31
CA PHE A 180 -2.16 -10.33 -20.47
C PHE A 180 -2.50 -9.01 -21.20
N ASP A 181 -3.67 -8.47 -20.91
CA ASP A 181 -4.13 -7.14 -21.34
C ASP A 181 -4.41 -6.20 -20.15
N SER A 182 -4.33 -6.74 -18.94
CA SER A 182 -4.60 -5.99 -17.71
C SER A 182 -3.87 -6.60 -16.51
N VAL A 183 -3.52 -5.74 -15.54
CA VAL A 183 -2.79 -6.11 -14.33
C VAL A 183 -3.40 -5.44 -13.10
N ILE A 184 -3.67 -6.24 -12.07
CA ILE A 184 -3.93 -5.76 -10.72
C ILE A 184 -2.63 -5.85 -9.92
N CYS A 185 -2.09 -4.71 -9.51
CA CYS A 185 -0.95 -4.66 -8.61
C CYS A 185 -1.42 -4.63 -7.15
N VAL A 186 -0.73 -5.35 -6.29
CA VAL A 186 -1.14 -5.50 -4.88
C VAL A 186 -0.91 -4.25 -4.03
N ASN A 187 0.02 -3.37 -4.44
CA ASN A 187 0.33 -2.10 -3.78
C ASN A 187 0.92 -1.09 -4.77
N GLY A 188 1.08 0.16 -4.32
CA GLY A 188 1.53 1.28 -5.13
C GLY A 188 2.96 1.13 -5.61
N GLU A 189 3.87 0.64 -4.77
CA GLU A 189 5.28 0.47 -5.11
C GLU A 189 5.46 -0.55 -6.25
N ALA A 190 4.80 -1.70 -6.13
CA ALA A 190 4.81 -2.72 -7.20
C ALA A 190 4.23 -2.18 -8.51
N ALA A 191 3.18 -1.35 -8.43
CA ALA A 191 2.55 -0.76 -9.61
C ALA A 191 3.43 0.29 -10.30
N VAL A 192 4.08 1.17 -9.53
CA VAL A 192 4.97 2.19 -10.08
C VAL A 192 6.23 1.55 -10.69
N ALA A 193 6.82 0.55 -10.02
CA ALA A 193 7.93 -0.23 -10.56
C ALA A 193 7.54 -0.94 -11.87
N LEU A 194 6.36 -1.58 -11.90
CA LEU A 194 5.84 -2.23 -13.11
C LEU A 194 5.65 -1.22 -14.24
N ALA A 195 4.95 -0.10 -13.99
CA ALA A 195 4.68 0.92 -15.01
C ALA A 195 5.98 1.51 -15.58
N LYS A 196 6.96 1.81 -14.72
CA LYS A 196 8.29 2.28 -15.12
C LYS A 196 9.00 1.28 -16.03
N ASN A 197 9.03 0.01 -15.65
CA ASN A 197 9.71 -1.04 -16.42
C ASN A 197 9.02 -1.30 -17.75
N LEU A 198 7.70 -1.35 -17.80
CA LEU A 198 6.92 -1.51 -19.03
C LEU A 198 7.15 -0.36 -20.00
N THR A 199 7.10 0.89 -19.51
CA THR A 199 7.38 2.09 -20.33
C THR A 199 8.81 2.06 -20.91
N ARG A 200 9.81 1.71 -20.10
CA ARG A 200 11.19 1.53 -20.54
C ARG A 200 11.30 0.50 -21.68
N ASP A 201 10.54 -0.59 -21.60
CA ASP A 201 10.56 -1.68 -22.58
C ASP A 201 9.58 -1.45 -23.74
N GLY A 202 9.02 -0.25 -23.86
CA GLY A 202 8.21 0.20 -24.99
C GLY A 202 6.76 -0.26 -24.98
N ILE A 203 6.26 -0.78 -23.85
CA ILE A 203 4.85 -1.17 -23.67
C ILE A 203 4.05 0.05 -23.24
N ARG A 204 3.00 0.37 -23.98
CA ARG A 204 2.17 1.55 -23.75
C ARG A 204 1.07 1.25 -22.72
N ILE A 205 0.93 2.15 -21.77
CA ILE A 205 -0.09 2.11 -20.74
C ILE A 205 -0.99 3.35 -20.94
N PRO A 206 -2.29 3.20 -21.16
CA PRO A 206 -3.12 1.98 -21.07
C PRO A 206 -3.37 1.23 -22.39
N GLU A 207 -2.72 1.61 -23.53
CA GLU A 207 -3.06 1.12 -24.86
C GLU A 207 -2.78 -0.36 -25.05
N ASP A 208 -1.62 -0.85 -24.62
CA ASP A 208 -1.20 -2.25 -24.76
C ASP A 208 -1.57 -3.08 -23.52
N ILE A 209 -1.49 -2.46 -22.33
CA ILE A 209 -1.84 -3.09 -21.07
C ILE A 209 -2.40 -2.07 -20.08
N GLN A 210 -3.46 -2.42 -19.36
CA GLN A 210 -4.04 -1.56 -18.33
C GLN A 210 -3.54 -1.96 -16.94
N ILE A 211 -3.31 -0.97 -16.07
CA ILE A 211 -2.81 -1.20 -14.71
C ILE A 211 -3.76 -0.57 -13.70
N ILE A 212 -4.14 -1.34 -12.67
CA ILE A 212 -4.80 -0.84 -11.47
C ILE A 212 -4.02 -1.31 -10.26
N THR A 213 -3.93 -0.49 -9.24
CA THR A 213 -3.28 -0.88 -7.98
C THR A 213 -4.20 -0.75 -6.78
N PHE A 214 -3.92 -1.54 -5.76
CA PHE A 214 -4.42 -1.27 -4.41
C PHE A 214 -3.54 -0.22 -3.73
N GLY A 215 -4.17 0.60 -2.88
CA GLY A 215 -3.50 1.66 -2.14
C GLY A 215 -3.20 2.90 -2.99
N GLY A 216 -3.86 3.99 -2.69
CA GLY A 216 -3.65 5.27 -3.37
C GLY A 216 -2.73 6.16 -2.55
N THR A 217 -1.57 6.49 -3.09
CA THR A 217 -0.56 7.33 -2.47
C THR A 217 -0.16 8.45 -3.41
N GLU A 218 0.58 9.43 -2.92
CA GLU A 218 1.12 10.51 -3.75
C GLU A 218 1.99 9.97 -4.89
N LEU A 219 2.73 8.88 -4.64
CA LEU A 219 3.54 8.22 -5.65
C LEU A 219 2.71 7.74 -6.84
N THR A 220 1.56 7.12 -6.60
CA THR A 220 0.65 6.66 -7.67
C THR A 220 -0.08 7.79 -8.39
N ALA A 221 -0.18 8.97 -7.76
CA ALA A 221 -0.82 10.15 -8.32
C ALA A 221 0.13 11.04 -9.14
N THR A 222 1.44 10.90 -8.93
CA THR A 222 2.48 11.76 -9.50
C THR A 222 3.39 11.04 -10.50
N CYS A 223 3.31 9.71 -10.60
CA CYS A 223 4.06 8.95 -11.62
C CYS A 223 3.44 9.07 -13.02
N THR A 224 4.21 8.65 -14.03
CA THR A 224 3.75 8.64 -15.44
C THR A 224 3.73 7.19 -15.98
N PRO A 225 2.55 6.73 -16.48
CA PRO A 225 1.24 7.37 -16.38
C PRO A 225 0.73 7.38 -14.93
N LYS A 226 -0.16 8.31 -14.58
CA LYS A 226 -0.83 8.32 -13.28
C LYS A 226 -1.67 7.07 -13.12
N LEU A 227 -1.51 6.38 -12.00
CA LEU A 227 -2.12 5.06 -11.83
C LEU A 227 -3.54 5.14 -11.29
N THR A 228 -4.43 4.38 -11.89
CA THR A 228 -5.78 4.10 -11.37
C THR A 228 -5.67 3.25 -10.11
N VAL A 229 -6.40 3.64 -9.06
CA VAL A 229 -6.27 3.04 -7.73
C VAL A 229 -7.61 2.55 -7.21
N MET A 230 -7.58 1.39 -6.57
CA MET A 230 -8.61 0.93 -5.65
C MET A 230 -8.11 1.21 -4.23
N GLY A 231 -8.72 2.17 -3.53
CA GLY A 231 -8.26 2.59 -2.21
C GLY A 231 -9.37 2.57 -1.16
N VAL A 232 -9.00 2.06 0.02
CA VAL A 232 -9.67 2.40 1.27
C VAL A 232 -8.76 3.43 1.94
N GLY A 233 -9.28 4.56 2.39
CA GLY A 233 -8.45 5.54 3.09
C GLY A 233 -7.92 4.98 4.41
N GLY A 234 -6.63 5.13 4.70
CA GLY A 234 -6.05 4.76 5.99
C GLY A 234 -6.68 5.53 7.16
N ASP A 235 -7.19 6.74 6.87
CA ASP A 235 -7.99 7.55 7.79
C ASP A 235 -9.27 6.84 8.23
N LEU A 236 -9.99 6.21 7.31
CA LEU A 236 -11.21 5.46 7.62
C LEU A 236 -10.89 4.19 8.42
N ILE A 237 -9.81 3.47 8.09
CA ILE A 237 -9.37 2.28 8.84
C ILE A 237 -9.03 2.67 10.28
N GLY A 238 -8.20 3.70 10.47
CA GLY A 238 -7.81 4.15 11.81
C GLY A 238 -9.01 4.65 12.64
N GLN A 239 -9.95 5.36 12.02
CA GLN A 239 -11.19 5.76 12.68
C GLN A 239 -12.02 4.55 13.14
N GLN A 240 -12.24 3.59 12.24
CA GLN A 240 -13.02 2.38 12.56
C GLN A 240 -12.31 1.50 13.58
N ALA A 241 -10.98 1.47 13.62
CA ALA A 241 -10.21 0.78 14.65
C ALA A 241 -10.56 1.30 16.06
N VAL A 242 -10.55 2.61 16.25
CA VAL A 242 -10.92 3.24 17.55
C VAL A 242 -12.39 2.96 17.91
N LEU A 243 -13.30 3.01 16.94
CA LEU A 243 -14.72 2.73 17.17
C LEU A 243 -14.96 1.27 17.53
N THR A 244 -14.30 0.34 16.85
CA THR A 244 -14.37 -1.11 17.12
C THR A 244 -13.79 -1.43 18.50
N TYR A 245 -12.61 -0.85 18.82
CA TYR A 245 -12.02 -0.98 20.15
C TYR A 245 -12.98 -0.50 21.23
N ARG A 246 -13.55 0.70 21.08
CA ARG A 246 -14.50 1.27 22.03
C ARG A 246 -15.73 0.39 22.21
N TYR A 247 -16.28 -0.13 21.12
CA TYR A 247 -17.43 -1.01 21.16
C TYR A 247 -17.13 -2.26 22.01
N LEU A 248 -16.05 -2.95 21.74
CA LEU A 248 -15.64 -4.15 22.47
C LEU A 248 -15.25 -3.86 23.93
N TYR A 249 -14.59 -2.72 24.17
CA TYR A 249 -14.24 -2.26 25.52
C TYR A 249 -15.48 -2.11 26.43
N HIS A 250 -16.57 -1.60 25.89
CA HIS A 250 -17.82 -1.42 26.66
C HIS A 250 -18.76 -2.63 26.64
N ALA A 251 -18.69 -3.45 25.61
CA ALA A 251 -19.49 -4.68 25.54
C ALA A 251 -19.14 -5.65 26.67
N ASN A 252 -17.86 -5.77 27.01
CA ASN A 252 -17.31 -6.61 28.08
C ASN A 252 -17.91 -8.02 28.12
N THR A 253 -18.16 -8.60 26.93
CA THR A 253 -18.87 -9.86 26.73
C THR A 253 -18.00 -10.75 25.86
N PRO A 254 -17.47 -11.87 26.40
CA PRO A 254 -16.50 -12.73 25.69
C PRO A 254 -17.01 -13.31 24.36
N GLU A 255 -18.33 -13.44 24.23
CA GLU A 255 -18.99 -14.04 23.07
C GLU A 255 -19.10 -13.09 21.88
N ILE A 256 -18.87 -11.78 22.09
CA ILE A 256 -19.03 -10.79 21.02
C ILE A 256 -17.73 -10.67 20.23
N THR A 257 -17.85 -10.79 18.90
CA THR A 257 -16.82 -10.41 17.94
C THR A 257 -17.34 -9.30 17.03
N CYS A 258 -16.45 -8.40 16.57
CA CYS A 258 -16.80 -7.28 15.71
C CYS A 258 -15.90 -7.24 14.47
N ASN A 259 -16.46 -7.55 13.30
CA ASN A 259 -15.73 -7.53 12.03
C ASN A 259 -16.23 -6.40 11.15
N VAL A 260 -15.36 -5.43 10.88
CA VAL A 260 -15.62 -4.27 10.01
C VAL A 260 -14.88 -4.45 8.71
N LYS A 261 -15.62 -4.58 7.60
CA LYS A 261 -15.07 -4.61 6.24
C LYS A 261 -15.39 -3.31 5.53
N ILE A 262 -14.36 -2.67 4.99
CA ILE A 262 -14.46 -1.37 4.35
C ILE A 262 -14.27 -1.54 2.85
N SER A 263 -15.30 -1.22 2.08
CA SER A 263 -15.21 -1.23 0.61
C SER A 263 -14.36 -0.05 0.12
N GLY A 264 -13.43 -0.31 -0.78
CA GLY A 264 -12.61 0.71 -1.41
C GLY A 264 -13.38 1.60 -2.40
N GLY A 265 -12.90 2.83 -2.59
CA GLY A 265 -13.26 3.69 -3.70
C GLY A 265 -12.34 3.48 -4.89
N LEU A 266 -12.88 3.61 -6.10
CA LEU A 266 -12.11 3.57 -7.34
C LEU A 266 -11.78 5.01 -7.78
N PHE A 267 -10.48 5.31 -7.89
CA PHE A 267 -9.97 6.58 -8.41
C PHE A 267 -9.32 6.34 -9.77
N ARG A 268 -10.08 6.63 -10.84
CA ARG A 268 -9.60 6.46 -12.23
C ARG A 268 -8.57 7.52 -12.57
N ARG A 269 -7.51 7.08 -13.26
CA ARG A 269 -6.44 7.92 -13.80
C ARG A 269 -5.99 7.37 -15.17
N ASP A 270 -4.81 7.78 -15.62
CA ASP A 270 -4.32 7.56 -16.99
C ASP A 270 -4.01 6.09 -17.32
N SER A 271 -3.79 5.23 -16.33
CA SER A 271 -3.38 3.83 -16.53
C SER A 271 -4.53 2.86 -16.90
N THR A 272 -5.75 3.38 -17.05
CA THR A 272 -6.92 2.60 -17.51
C THR A 272 -7.70 3.37 -18.55
N ARG A 273 -8.23 2.62 -19.55
CA ARG A 273 -9.13 3.17 -20.57
C ARG A 273 -10.51 3.44 -19.97
N LEU A 274 -11.26 4.33 -20.63
CA LEU A 274 -12.70 4.46 -20.39
C LEU A 274 -13.43 3.25 -20.99
N PRO A 275 -14.55 2.79 -20.40
CA PRO A 275 -15.45 1.86 -21.06
C PRO A 275 -15.78 2.41 -22.45
N ASP A 276 -15.82 1.58 -23.47
CA ASP A 276 -16.09 1.90 -24.87
C ASP A 276 -14.88 2.29 -25.77
N SER A 277 -13.64 2.23 -25.29
CA SER A 277 -12.45 2.38 -26.14
C SER A 277 -11.98 1.02 -26.68
N PRO A 278 -11.83 0.83 -28.02
CA PRO A 278 -11.45 -0.46 -28.60
C PRO A 278 -10.02 -0.86 -28.19
N ALA A 279 -9.85 -2.13 -27.85
CA ALA A 279 -8.55 -2.72 -27.54
C ALA A 279 -7.69 -2.91 -28.80
N GLN A 280 -6.43 -2.44 -28.76
CA GLN A 280 -5.43 -2.81 -29.78
C GLN A 280 -4.64 -4.03 -29.29
N GLN A 281 -4.52 -5.04 -30.15
CA GLN A 281 -3.73 -6.25 -29.86
C GLN A 281 -2.26 -6.01 -30.16
N ASN A 282 -1.38 -6.38 -29.24
CA ASN A 282 0.06 -6.30 -29.43
C ASN A 282 0.70 -7.69 -29.44
N THR A 283 1.58 -7.93 -30.41
CA THR A 283 2.38 -9.16 -30.58
C THR A 283 3.86 -8.78 -30.47
N ALA A 284 4.46 -8.93 -29.29
CA ALA A 284 5.91 -8.77 -29.10
C ALA A 284 6.54 -10.04 -28.51
N GLU A 285 7.45 -10.67 -29.27
CA GLU A 285 8.29 -11.76 -28.79
C GLU A 285 9.59 -11.25 -28.19
N LYS A 286 9.98 -11.67 -26.97
CA LYS A 286 11.30 -11.40 -26.38
C LYS A 286 11.86 -12.51 -25.50
N LYS A 287 13.20 -12.56 -25.40
CA LYS A 287 14.04 -13.58 -24.74
C LYS A 287 14.22 -13.31 -23.23
N MET A 288 14.28 -14.39 -22.44
CA MET A 288 14.34 -14.47 -20.99
C MET A 288 15.76 -14.37 -20.41
N PRO A 289 16.00 -13.61 -19.31
CA PRO A 289 17.18 -13.71 -18.46
C PRO A 289 16.99 -14.69 -17.28
N PRO A 290 18.06 -15.18 -16.60
CA PRO A 290 17.99 -16.22 -15.60
C PRO A 290 17.50 -15.73 -14.22
N THR A 291 16.80 -16.62 -13.50
CA THR A 291 16.16 -16.39 -12.20
C THR A 291 17.11 -16.60 -11.02
N SER A 292 17.09 -15.73 -10.02
CA SER A 292 17.82 -15.84 -8.75
C SER A 292 16.99 -16.57 -7.68
N THR A 293 17.66 -17.31 -6.76
CA THR A 293 17.01 -18.23 -5.80
C THR A 293 17.05 -17.75 -4.34
N THR A 294 17.32 -16.49 -4.06
CA THR A 294 17.48 -15.99 -2.69
C THR A 294 16.16 -15.52 -2.08
N LYS A 295 15.79 -16.06 -0.91
CA LYS A 295 14.66 -15.54 -0.11
C LYS A 295 15.03 -14.16 0.45
N HIS A 296 14.20 -13.15 0.18
CA HIS A 296 14.41 -11.82 0.70
C HIS A 296 13.12 -11.31 1.36
N ARG A 297 13.26 -10.32 2.27
CA ARG A 297 12.09 -9.65 2.86
C ARG A 297 11.65 -8.52 1.93
N TYR A 298 10.34 -8.25 1.84
CA TYR A 298 9.76 -7.22 0.96
C TYR A 298 10.49 -5.87 1.06
N TYR A 299 10.70 -5.36 2.28
CA TYR A 299 11.39 -4.09 2.50
C TYR A 299 12.92 -4.15 2.40
N ASP A 300 13.52 -5.30 2.13
CA ASP A 300 14.94 -5.43 1.85
C ASP A 300 15.24 -5.30 0.36
N ASP A 301 14.22 -5.30 -0.50
CA ASP A 301 14.31 -4.99 -1.92
C ASP A 301 14.72 -3.53 -2.11
N ARG A 302 15.80 -3.31 -2.86
CA ARG A 302 16.33 -1.98 -3.12
C ARG A 302 15.31 -1.09 -3.83
N GLU A 303 14.61 -1.60 -4.82
CA GLU A 303 13.60 -0.86 -5.57
C GLU A 303 12.42 -0.48 -4.67
N VAL A 304 11.98 -1.40 -3.79
CA VAL A 304 10.95 -1.10 -2.77
C VAL A 304 11.44 -0.04 -1.80
N GLN A 305 12.70 -0.10 -1.34
CA GLN A 305 13.26 0.89 -0.41
C GLN A 305 13.33 2.27 -1.04
N GLU A 306 13.78 2.38 -2.30
CA GLU A 306 13.85 3.64 -3.04
C GLU A 306 12.46 4.25 -3.24
N LEU A 307 11.48 3.46 -3.66
CA LEU A 307 10.09 3.90 -3.85
C LEU A 307 9.40 4.27 -2.54
N SER A 308 9.57 3.47 -1.48
CA SER A 308 9.03 3.78 -0.16
C SER A 308 9.67 5.03 0.47
N ALA A 309 10.96 5.28 0.20
CA ALA A 309 11.63 6.51 0.64
C ALA A 309 11.09 7.73 -0.12
N LEU A 310 10.91 7.63 -1.43
CA LEU A 310 10.28 8.67 -2.24
C LEU A 310 8.86 8.95 -1.78
N GLU A 311 8.08 7.93 -1.51
CA GLU A 311 6.70 8.08 -1.05
C GLU A 311 6.62 8.79 0.30
N ARG A 312 7.45 8.39 1.30
CA ARG A 312 7.52 9.09 2.59
C ARG A 312 7.92 10.55 2.41
N PHE A 313 8.84 10.84 1.50
CA PHE A 313 9.22 12.21 1.17
C PHE A 313 8.03 12.98 0.59
N LEU A 314 7.35 12.45 -0.43
CA LEU A 314 6.19 13.10 -1.06
C LEU A 314 5.05 13.32 -0.05
N PHE A 315 4.82 12.36 0.84
CA PHE A 315 3.85 12.49 1.93
C PHE A 315 4.21 13.63 2.92
N SER A 316 5.49 13.95 3.09
CA SER A 316 5.95 15.06 3.93
C SER A 316 5.85 16.44 3.25
N CYS A 317 5.59 16.47 1.95
CA CYS A 317 5.43 17.69 1.16
C CYS A 317 4.02 18.28 1.32
N ASP A 318 3.96 19.61 1.43
CA ASP A 318 2.69 20.31 1.34
C ASP A 318 2.27 20.56 -0.14
N PRO A 319 1.02 20.96 -0.43
CA PRO A 319 0.58 21.21 -1.80
C PRO A 319 1.46 22.21 -2.59
N LEU A 320 2.09 23.15 -1.88
CA LEU A 320 2.97 24.14 -2.50
C LEU A 320 4.33 23.54 -2.86
N ASP A 321 4.84 22.62 -2.03
CA ASP A 321 6.05 21.84 -2.35
C ASP A 321 5.82 20.99 -3.60
N HIS A 322 4.67 20.32 -3.70
CA HIS A 322 4.31 19.54 -4.89
C HIS A 322 4.25 20.42 -6.15
N ALA A 323 3.63 21.61 -6.06
CA ALA A 323 3.58 22.54 -7.19
C ALA A 323 4.99 23.00 -7.62
N ILE A 324 5.86 23.32 -6.67
CA ILE A 324 7.26 23.67 -6.97
C ILE A 324 7.99 22.52 -7.65
N LEU A 325 7.87 21.29 -7.14
CA LEU A 325 8.53 20.11 -7.72
C LEU A 325 8.06 19.83 -9.14
N GLN A 326 6.76 19.93 -9.43
CA GLN A 326 6.20 19.76 -10.77
C GLN A 326 6.75 20.78 -11.77
N HIS A 327 6.94 22.00 -11.34
CA HIS A 327 7.56 23.04 -12.20
C HIS A 327 9.06 22.81 -12.40
N LEU A 328 9.78 22.37 -11.36
CA LEU A 328 11.21 22.05 -11.45
C LEU A 328 11.51 20.91 -12.41
N VAL A 329 10.72 19.85 -12.41
CA VAL A 329 10.89 18.70 -13.33
C VAL A 329 10.68 19.13 -14.79
N ARG A 330 9.87 20.18 -15.02
CA ARG A 330 9.64 20.78 -16.36
C ARG A 330 10.68 21.85 -16.74
N ASP A 331 11.79 21.92 -16.03
CA ASP A 331 12.87 22.88 -16.24
C ASP A 331 12.47 24.36 -16.09
N ILE A 332 11.39 24.65 -15.37
CA ILE A 332 10.96 26.02 -15.07
C ILE A 332 11.90 26.62 -14.01
N SER A 333 12.35 27.86 -14.27
CA SER A 333 13.28 28.56 -13.37
C SER A 333 12.63 29.00 -12.07
N TYR A 334 13.43 29.24 -11.01
CA TYR A 334 12.93 29.76 -9.74
C TYR A 334 12.18 31.08 -9.87
N ASP A 335 12.59 31.92 -10.82
CA ASP A 335 11.97 33.21 -11.08
C ASP A 335 10.57 33.03 -11.63
N GLU A 336 10.42 32.19 -12.64
CA GLU A 336 9.12 31.85 -13.22
C GLU A 336 8.22 31.11 -12.23
N ILE A 337 8.78 30.16 -11.45
CA ILE A 337 8.03 29.46 -10.39
C ILE A 337 7.49 30.47 -9.35
N SER A 338 8.32 31.46 -8.97
CA SER A 338 7.93 32.48 -8.01
C SER A 338 6.77 33.34 -8.53
N GLU A 339 6.77 33.66 -9.84
CA GLU A 339 5.68 34.39 -10.50
C GLU A 339 4.41 33.55 -10.61
N ILE A 340 4.53 32.29 -11.11
CA ILE A 340 3.39 31.37 -11.29
C ILE A 340 2.67 31.08 -9.98
N LEU A 341 3.43 30.85 -8.90
CA LEU A 341 2.89 30.48 -7.60
C LEU A 341 2.64 31.68 -6.67
N HIS A 342 2.87 32.92 -7.14
CA HIS A 342 2.76 34.14 -6.36
C HIS A 342 3.57 34.12 -5.06
N LEU A 343 4.82 33.60 -5.12
CA LEU A 343 5.77 33.50 -4.03
C LEU A 343 6.95 34.45 -4.20
N SER A 344 7.67 34.73 -3.12
CA SER A 344 9.00 35.34 -3.25
C SER A 344 10.03 34.29 -3.72
N LYS A 345 11.04 34.72 -4.48
CA LYS A 345 12.16 33.86 -4.89
C LYS A 345 12.82 33.14 -3.70
N ASN A 346 12.96 33.86 -2.59
CA ASN A 346 13.52 33.31 -1.35
C ASN A 346 12.63 32.17 -0.80
N ALA A 347 11.31 32.28 -0.87
CA ALA A 347 10.41 31.24 -0.42
C ALA A 347 10.57 29.95 -1.27
N VAL A 348 10.65 30.07 -2.60
CA VAL A 348 10.93 28.95 -3.48
C VAL A 348 12.30 28.34 -3.16
N PHE A 349 13.35 29.16 -3.05
CA PHE A 349 14.70 28.71 -2.71
C PHE A 349 14.77 27.94 -1.39
N TYR A 350 14.18 28.46 -0.32
CA TYR A 350 14.21 27.80 0.98
C TYR A 350 13.42 26.48 0.99
N ARG A 351 12.30 26.40 0.27
CA ARG A 351 11.54 25.16 0.13
C ARG A 351 12.36 24.10 -0.62
N VAL A 352 12.95 24.44 -1.76
CA VAL A 352 13.80 23.51 -2.53
C VAL A 352 15.05 23.11 -1.72
N LYS A 353 15.64 24.02 -0.96
CA LYS A 353 16.76 23.70 -0.06
C LYS A 353 16.33 22.70 1.03
N ARG A 354 15.15 22.87 1.64
CA ARG A 354 14.58 21.92 2.61
C ARG A 354 14.36 20.56 1.97
N ILE A 355 13.74 20.51 0.80
CA ILE A 355 13.44 19.30 0.04
C ILE A 355 14.73 18.52 -0.25
N LYS A 356 15.76 19.18 -0.78
CA LYS A 356 17.07 18.56 -1.02
C LYS A 356 17.67 18.00 0.27
N GLY A 357 17.58 18.74 1.37
CA GLY A 357 18.07 18.30 2.66
C GLY A 357 17.40 17.02 3.17
N ILE A 358 16.08 16.88 2.98
CA ILE A 358 15.34 15.67 3.37
C ILE A 358 15.80 14.45 2.54
N LEU A 359 16.07 14.65 1.25
CA LEU A 359 16.51 13.60 0.32
C LEU A 359 18.03 13.35 0.36
N GLY A 360 18.80 14.15 1.11
CA GLY A 360 20.26 14.06 1.14
C GLY A 360 20.96 14.52 -0.14
N LEU A 361 20.26 15.28 -1.02
CA LEU A 361 20.76 15.74 -2.31
C LEU A 361 21.44 17.09 -2.19
N GLN A 362 22.50 17.32 -3.01
CA GLN A 362 23.29 18.53 -2.93
C GLN A 362 22.88 19.56 -3.99
N THR A 363 22.57 19.12 -5.21
CA THR A 363 22.27 19.99 -6.36
C THR A 363 20.80 19.91 -6.79
N ILE A 364 20.37 20.87 -7.63
CA ILE A 364 19.04 20.84 -8.23
C ILE A 364 18.98 19.78 -9.32
N GLU A 365 20.07 19.60 -10.03
CA GLU A 365 20.22 18.61 -11.07
C GLU A 365 20.06 17.20 -10.51
N GLU A 366 20.66 16.90 -9.35
CA GLU A 366 20.44 15.65 -8.62
C GLU A 366 18.96 15.47 -8.23
N LEU A 367 18.28 16.53 -7.76
CA LEU A 367 16.86 16.48 -7.42
C LEU A 367 16.01 16.18 -8.66
N LYS A 368 16.23 16.88 -9.77
CA LYS A 368 15.51 16.65 -11.03
C LYS A 368 15.74 15.23 -11.54
N GLN A 369 16.99 14.78 -11.55
CA GLN A 369 17.35 13.41 -11.96
C GLN A 369 16.67 12.37 -11.07
N PHE A 370 16.66 12.57 -9.75
CA PHE A 370 16.01 11.69 -8.81
C PHE A 370 14.50 11.60 -9.05
N LEU A 371 13.83 12.74 -9.24
CA LEU A 371 12.39 12.78 -9.50
C LEU A 371 12.05 12.13 -10.85
N THR A 372 12.77 12.47 -11.92
CA THR A 372 12.58 11.92 -13.26
C THR A 372 12.87 10.42 -13.31
N ALA A 373 13.94 9.96 -12.65
CA ALA A 373 14.27 8.54 -12.55
C ALA A 373 13.18 7.70 -11.87
N ASN A 374 12.36 8.34 -11.03
CA ASN A 374 11.24 7.72 -10.35
C ASN A 374 9.87 8.08 -10.97
N ASN A 375 9.85 8.55 -12.22
CA ASN A 375 8.65 8.90 -12.99
C ASN A 375 7.75 9.95 -12.31
N TYR A 376 8.31 10.84 -11.48
CA TYR A 376 7.58 11.97 -10.91
C TYR A 376 7.37 13.04 -12.00
N CYS A 377 6.11 13.52 -12.17
CA CYS A 377 5.73 14.53 -13.18
C CYS A 377 4.73 15.55 -12.65
#